data_df057da230687a78a8d912a891d2a9ad
#
_entry.id   df057da230687a78a8d912a891d2a9ad
#
_cell.length_a   1.000
_cell.length_b   1.000
_cell.length_c   1.000
_cell.angle_alpha   90.00
_cell.angle_beta   90.00
_cell.angle_gamma   90.00
#
_symmetry.space_group_name_H-M   'P 1'
#
loop_
_entity.id
_entity.type
_entity.pdbx_description
1 polymer ?
#
loop_
_entity_poly.entity_id
_entity_poly.type
_entity_poly.pdbx_seq_one_letter_code
_entity_poly.pdbx_strand_id
1 'polypeptide(L)'
;GTEVVVVANDATVKGGTYFPMTVKKHLRAQEVALENHLPCIYLVDSGGAFLPLQDEVFPDKEHFGRIFYNQARLSALNIPQIAVVMGSCTAGGAYVPAMCDESIIVREQGTIFLGGPPLVKAATGEVVDAETLGGADVHTAVSGVADHYAENDAHALQIARDIVRHLNRRKTLPVAVQPPSEPRYPAEELYGVIPRDTRRPFDIREVIAFPKTSTGRDL
;
A
#
# COMPACT_ATOMS: atom_id res chain seq x y z
N GLY A 1 2.76 -16.72 1.52
CA GLY A 1 2.83 -15.41 0.86
C GLY A 1 3.54 -14.40 1.73
N THR A 2 3.89 -13.25 1.17
CA THR A 2 4.50 -12.13 1.90
C THR A 2 3.42 -11.11 2.25
N GLU A 3 3.38 -10.68 3.50
CA GLU A 3 2.47 -9.61 3.95
C GLU A 3 2.96 -8.26 3.42
N VAL A 4 2.04 -7.47 2.87
CA VAL A 4 2.29 -6.12 2.36
C VAL A 4 1.10 -5.22 2.69
N VAL A 5 1.32 -3.92 2.72
CA VAL A 5 0.22 -2.93 2.74
C VAL A 5 -0.04 -2.50 1.31
N VAL A 6 -1.29 -2.51 0.89
CA VAL A 6 -1.70 -2.02 -0.44
C VAL A 6 -2.56 -0.77 -0.28
N VAL A 7 -2.18 0.29 -0.98
CA VAL A 7 -2.95 1.54 -1.10
C VAL A 7 -3.33 1.70 -2.56
N ALA A 8 -4.63 1.72 -2.87
CA ALA A 8 -5.12 1.85 -4.24
C ALA A 8 -6.03 3.08 -4.36
N ASN A 9 -5.84 3.84 -5.43
CA ASN A 9 -6.76 4.92 -5.79
C ASN A 9 -7.94 4.34 -6.60
N ASP A 10 -9.11 4.88 -6.38
CA ASP A 10 -10.29 4.62 -7.21
C ASP A 10 -10.52 5.81 -8.15
N ALA A 11 -10.04 5.71 -9.38
CA ALA A 11 -10.16 6.77 -10.38
C ALA A 11 -11.60 7.03 -10.84
N THR A 12 -12.53 6.09 -10.60
CA THR A 12 -13.95 6.30 -10.92
C THR A 12 -14.58 7.38 -10.04
N VAL A 13 -13.96 7.68 -8.89
CA VAL A 13 -14.39 8.74 -7.98
C VAL A 13 -13.49 9.96 -8.13
N LYS A 14 -13.98 10.97 -8.84
CA LYS A 14 -13.27 12.25 -9.04
C LYS A 14 -11.81 12.12 -9.51
N GLY A 15 -11.54 11.16 -10.40
CA GLY A 15 -10.19 10.92 -10.92
C GLY A 15 -9.18 10.51 -9.85
N GLY A 16 -9.62 9.75 -8.85
CA GLY A 16 -8.74 9.27 -7.77
C GLY A 16 -8.16 10.37 -6.87
N THR A 17 -8.75 11.58 -6.88
CA THR A 17 -8.24 12.70 -6.09
C THR A 17 -8.40 12.48 -4.59
N TYR A 18 -7.48 13.07 -3.83
CA TYR A 18 -7.44 12.96 -2.38
C TYR A 18 -8.37 13.97 -1.71
N PHE A 19 -9.37 13.47 -1.03
CA PHE A 19 -10.22 14.17 -0.08
C PHE A 19 -9.60 14.11 1.33
N PRO A 20 -10.06 14.90 2.31
CA PRO A 20 -9.55 14.85 3.68
C PRO A 20 -9.55 13.43 4.27
N MET A 21 -10.63 12.67 4.05
CA MET A 21 -10.71 11.27 4.52
C MET A 21 -9.78 10.33 3.77
N THR A 22 -9.54 10.57 2.47
CA THR A 22 -8.59 9.77 1.67
C THR A 22 -7.17 9.93 2.21
N VAL A 23 -6.79 11.17 2.56
CA VAL A 23 -5.49 11.46 3.21
C VAL A 23 -5.37 10.69 4.52
N LYS A 24 -6.37 10.76 5.40
CA LYS A 24 -6.36 10.02 6.69
C LYS A 24 -6.21 8.52 6.50
N LYS A 25 -6.90 7.94 5.53
CA LYS A 25 -6.79 6.51 5.20
C LYS A 25 -5.39 6.14 4.71
N HIS A 26 -4.80 6.96 3.85
CA HIS A 26 -3.44 6.74 3.34
C HIS A 26 -2.40 6.83 4.48
N LEU A 27 -2.48 7.87 5.30
CA LEU A 27 -1.60 8.02 6.46
C LEU A 27 -1.71 6.85 7.42
N ARG A 28 -2.92 6.37 7.71
CA ARG A 28 -3.12 5.19 8.56
C ARG A 28 -2.52 3.93 7.94
N ALA A 29 -2.64 3.74 6.62
CA ALA A 29 -2.00 2.62 5.93
C ALA A 29 -0.47 2.66 6.08
N GLN A 30 0.14 3.84 5.92
CA GLN A 30 1.58 4.03 6.12
C GLN A 30 2.00 3.82 7.59
N GLU A 31 1.19 4.23 8.55
CA GLU A 31 1.41 3.98 9.97
C GLU A 31 1.43 2.47 10.27
N VAL A 32 0.44 1.72 9.77
CA VAL A 32 0.40 0.25 9.87
C VAL A 32 1.64 -0.39 9.25
N ALA A 33 2.06 0.11 8.08
CA ALA A 33 3.27 -0.38 7.42
C ALA A 33 4.52 -0.13 8.28
N LEU A 34 4.64 1.05 8.87
CA LEU A 34 5.75 1.42 9.73
C LEU A 34 5.81 0.55 11.00
N GLU A 35 4.69 0.43 11.72
CA GLU A 35 4.61 -0.32 12.96
C GLU A 35 4.90 -1.83 12.78
N ASN A 36 4.53 -2.36 11.63
CA ASN A 36 4.70 -3.78 11.31
C ASN A 36 5.86 -4.08 10.37
N HIS A 37 6.62 -3.07 9.95
CA HIS A 37 7.70 -3.19 8.97
C HIS A 37 7.25 -3.88 7.67
N LEU A 38 6.08 -3.52 7.13
CA LEU A 38 5.51 -4.10 5.92
C LEU A 38 5.85 -3.25 4.69
N PRO A 39 6.26 -3.86 3.57
CA PRO A 39 6.38 -3.15 2.29
C PRO A 39 5.04 -2.51 1.91
N CYS A 40 5.10 -1.30 1.33
CA CYS A 40 3.94 -0.63 0.77
C CYS A 40 3.90 -0.81 -0.75
N ILE A 41 2.73 -1.16 -1.27
CA ILE A 41 2.43 -1.15 -2.70
C ILE A 41 1.37 -0.09 -2.94
N TYR A 42 1.68 0.87 -3.79
CA TYR A 42 0.76 1.94 -4.20
C TYR A 42 0.28 1.66 -5.63
N LEU A 43 -1.00 1.33 -5.79
CA LEU A 43 -1.65 1.25 -7.10
C LEU A 43 -2.19 2.64 -7.42
N VAL A 44 -1.47 3.38 -8.25
CA VAL A 44 -1.67 4.82 -8.40
C VAL A 44 -2.42 5.15 -9.67
N ASP A 45 -3.54 5.84 -9.51
CA ASP A 45 -4.30 6.51 -10.54
C ASP A 45 -4.99 7.72 -9.90
N SER A 46 -4.31 8.87 -9.88
CA SER A 46 -4.72 9.99 -9.04
C SER A 46 -4.36 11.36 -9.62
N GLY A 47 -5.36 12.21 -9.71
CA GLY A 47 -5.19 13.64 -10.04
C GLY A 47 -4.59 14.49 -8.90
N GLY A 48 -4.11 13.89 -7.81
CA GLY A 48 -3.57 14.62 -6.66
C GLY A 48 -4.64 15.07 -5.67
N ALA A 49 -4.48 16.22 -5.04
CA ALA A 49 -5.44 16.73 -4.06
C ALA A 49 -6.73 17.26 -4.72
N PHE A 50 -7.87 17.05 -4.05
CA PHE A 50 -9.12 17.64 -4.48
C PHE A 50 -9.13 19.13 -4.14
N LEU A 51 -8.78 19.98 -5.10
CA LEU A 51 -8.56 21.42 -4.94
C LEU A 51 -9.73 22.20 -4.31
N PRO A 52 -11.02 21.87 -4.55
CA PRO A 52 -12.12 22.57 -3.88
C PRO A 52 -12.11 22.44 -2.34
N LEU A 53 -11.37 21.47 -1.78
CA LEU A 53 -11.18 21.27 -0.34
C LEU A 53 -9.71 21.42 0.07
N GLN A 54 -8.95 22.24 -0.63
CA GLN A 54 -7.50 22.37 -0.40
C GLN A 54 -7.16 22.86 1.01
N ASP A 55 -8.00 23.68 1.63
CA ASP A 55 -7.90 24.13 3.00
C ASP A 55 -8.03 23.01 4.03
N GLU A 56 -8.69 21.92 3.69
CA GLU A 56 -8.81 20.72 4.52
C GLU A 56 -7.80 19.62 4.16
N VAL A 57 -7.01 19.80 3.10
CA VAL A 57 -6.09 18.78 2.58
C VAL A 57 -4.62 19.16 2.74
N PHE A 58 -4.25 20.46 2.69
CA PHE A 58 -2.85 20.88 2.70
C PHE A 58 -2.29 21.44 4.01
N PRO A 59 -3.02 22.28 4.79
CA PRO A 59 -2.37 23.20 5.72
C PRO A 59 -1.86 22.59 7.03
N ASP A 60 -2.25 21.38 7.38
CA ASP A 60 -1.88 20.76 8.65
C ASP A 60 -0.81 19.67 8.51
N LYS A 61 -0.21 19.35 9.63
CA LYS A 61 0.84 18.33 9.79
C LYS A 61 0.41 16.94 9.31
N GLU A 62 -0.83 16.53 9.58
CA GLU A 62 -1.40 15.23 9.19
C GLU A 62 -2.25 15.33 7.92
N HIS A 63 -1.86 16.22 7.01
CA HIS A 63 -2.46 16.42 5.71
C HIS A 63 -1.62 15.79 4.58
N PHE A 64 -1.92 16.15 3.34
CA PHE A 64 -1.40 15.51 2.14
C PHE A 64 0.13 15.43 2.07
N GLY A 65 0.82 16.50 2.51
CA GLY A 65 2.28 16.53 2.56
C GLY A 65 2.91 15.48 3.48
N ARG A 66 2.16 15.02 4.49
CA ARG A 66 2.62 13.97 5.40
C ARG A 66 2.80 12.61 4.71
N ILE A 67 2.05 12.36 3.64
CA ILE A 67 2.20 11.13 2.83
C ILE A 67 3.64 11.01 2.32
N PHE A 68 4.17 12.09 1.75
CA PHE A 68 5.51 12.11 1.16
C PHE A 68 6.61 12.04 2.23
N TYR A 69 6.43 12.73 3.34
CA TYR A 69 7.32 12.59 4.48
C TYR A 69 7.39 11.14 4.98
N ASN A 70 6.24 10.48 5.06
CA ASN A 70 6.17 9.09 5.50
C ASN A 70 6.83 8.16 4.48
N GLN A 71 6.66 8.37 3.17
CA GLN A 71 7.35 7.58 2.14
C GLN A 71 8.86 7.66 2.31
N ALA A 72 9.41 8.87 2.39
CA ALA A 72 10.84 9.08 2.58
C ALA A 72 11.34 8.43 3.87
N ARG A 73 10.57 8.53 4.96
CA ARG A 73 10.93 7.93 6.24
C ARG A 73 10.87 6.41 6.22
N LEU A 74 9.86 5.82 5.60
CA LEU A 74 9.73 4.37 5.44
C LEU A 74 10.89 3.80 4.62
N SER A 75 11.22 4.44 3.50
CA SER A 75 12.38 4.08 2.68
C SER A 75 13.69 4.16 3.48
N ALA A 76 13.91 5.23 4.23
CA ALA A 76 15.09 5.39 5.09
C ALA A 76 15.21 4.32 6.19
N LEU A 77 14.10 3.69 6.57
CA LEU A 77 14.04 2.55 7.51
C LEU A 77 14.11 1.19 6.80
N ASN A 78 14.44 1.16 5.51
CA ASN A 78 14.45 -0.03 4.67
C ASN A 78 13.09 -0.76 4.63
N ILE A 79 11.99 -0.01 4.69
CA ILE A 79 10.64 -0.51 4.43
C ILE A 79 10.30 -0.17 2.98
N PRO A 80 10.33 -1.14 2.05
CA PRO A 80 10.21 -0.89 0.63
C PRO A 80 8.90 -0.20 0.25
N GLN A 81 9.02 0.80 -0.62
CA GLN A 81 7.93 1.55 -1.21
C GLN A 81 7.89 1.24 -2.70
N ILE A 82 6.83 0.62 -3.18
CA ILE A 82 6.69 0.17 -4.57
C ILE A 82 5.45 0.82 -5.17
N ALA A 83 5.61 1.50 -6.29
CA ALA A 83 4.48 2.09 -7.01
C ALA A 83 4.15 1.32 -8.28
N VAL A 84 2.87 1.22 -8.59
CA VAL A 84 2.34 0.73 -9.86
C VAL A 84 1.46 1.82 -10.43
N VAL A 85 1.93 2.48 -11.48
CA VAL A 85 1.24 3.57 -12.16
C VAL A 85 0.30 2.96 -13.19
N MET A 86 -0.98 2.89 -12.82
CA MET A 86 -2.03 2.24 -13.60
C MET A 86 -2.98 3.24 -14.28
N GLY A 87 -2.69 4.51 -14.16
CA GLY A 87 -3.48 5.58 -14.76
C GLY A 87 -2.77 6.92 -14.67
N SER A 88 -3.52 8.01 -14.79
CA SER A 88 -2.96 9.36 -14.82
C SER A 88 -2.56 9.84 -13.42
N CYS A 89 -1.27 9.99 -13.17
CA CYS A 89 -0.71 10.54 -11.96
C CYS A 89 -0.31 12.00 -12.18
N THR A 90 -1.12 12.92 -11.67
CA THR A 90 -0.96 14.37 -11.91
C THR A 90 -0.72 15.12 -10.61
N ALA A 91 0.07 16.19 -10.67
CA ALA A 91 0.37 17.09 -9.55
C ALA A 91 0.90 16.30 -8.33
N GLY A 92 0.24 16.40 -7.16
CA GLY A 92 0.60 15.63 -5.98
C GLY A 92 0.49 14.10 -6.17
N GLY A 93 -0.36 13.63 -7.08
CA GLY A 93 -0.44 12.21 -7.44
C GLY A 93 0.81 11.69 -8.14
N ALA A 94 1.57 12.56 -8.81
CA ALA A 94 2.83 12.22 -9.46
C ALA A 94 3.97 12.00 -8.47
N TYR A 95 3.92 12.62 -7.29
CA TYR A 95 4.95 12.45 -6.27
C TYR A 95 4.95 11.05 -5.66
N VAL A 96 3.77 10.42 -5.53
CA VAL A 96 3.67 9.08 -4.93
C VAL A 96 4.56 8.07 -5.64
N PRO A 97 4.46 7.87 -6.98
CA PRO A 97 5.37 6.97 -7.68
C PRO A 97 6.81 7.48 -7.74
N ALA A 98 7.03 8.77 -7.94
CA ALA A 98 8.36 9.34 -8.07
C ALA A 98 9.21 9.26 -6.79
N MET A 99 8.58 9.09 -5.62
CA MET A 99 9.26 8.96 -4.32
C MET A 99 9.33 7.50 -3.83
N CYS A 100 8.87 6.54 -4.61
CA CYS A 100 9.00 5.13 -4.29
C CYS A 100 10.42 4.62 -4.56
N ASP A 101 10.78 3.51 -3.91
CA ASP A 101 12.07 2.85 -4.09
C ASP A 101 12.10 2.11 -5.45
N GLU A 102 10.94 1.61 -5.90
CA GLU A 102 10.74 1.03 -7.22
C GLU A 102 9.39 1.46 -7.79
N SER A 103 9.35 1.77 -9.08
CA SER A 103 8.16 2.20 -9.78
C SER A 103 7.94 1.44 -11.09
N ILE A 104 6.71 1.05 -11.32
CA ILE A 104 6.24 0.32 -12.49
C ILE A 104 5.24 1.22 -13.20
N ILE A 105 5.33 1.38 -14.51
CA ILE A 105 4.39 2.19 -15.29
C ILE A 105 3.76 1.36 -16.41
N VAL A 106 2.43 1.45 -16.55
CA VAL A 106 1.69 0.74 -17.59
C VAL A 106 1.69 1.55 -18.87
N ARG A 107 2.09 0.92 -19.95
CA ARG A 107 2.14 1.50 -21.31
C ARG A 107 0.78 2.08 -21.72
N GLU A 108 0.82 3.24 -22.40
CA GLU A 108 -0.36 3.88 -23.00
C GLU A 108 -1.53 4.15 -22.03
N GLN A 109 -1.28 3.96 -20.73
CA GLN A 109 -2.29 4.09 -19.67
C GLN A 109 -1.74 4.92 -18.52
N GLY A 110 -0.57 4.54 -18.01
CA GLY A 110 0.11 5.23 -16.91
C GLY A 110 0.81 6.49 -17.39
N THR A 111 0.62 7.60 -16.70
CA THR A 111 1.37 8.84 -16.92
C THR A 111 1.78 9.48 -15.61
N ILE A 112 2.95 10.13 -15.60
CA ILE A 112 3.48 10.88 -14.46
C ILE A 112 3.88 12.26 -14.92
N PHE A 113 3.20 13.30 -14.46
CA PHE A 113 3.59 14.69 -14.71
C PHE A 113 3.00 15.64 -13.65
N LEU A 114 3.69 16.75 -13.40
CA LEU A 114 3.20 17.78 -12.47
C LEU A 114 2.06 18.58 -13.04
N GLY A 115 2.12 18.87 -14.34
CA GLY A 115 1.08 19.55 -15.09
C GLY A 115 0.78 18.80 -16.38
N GLY A 116 -0.48 18.41 -16.57
CA GLY A 116 -0.91 17.70 -17.78
C GLY A 116 -0.92 18.57 -19.04
N PRO A 117 -1.15 18.00 -20.23
CA PRO A 117 -1.13 18.69 -21.51
C PRO A 117 -1.92 20.00 -21.56
N PRO A 118 -3.12 20.12 -20.94
CA PRO A 118 -3.84 21.40 -20.94
C PRO A 118 -3.10 22.51 -20.21
N LEU A 119 -2.41 22.18 -19.09
CA LEU A 119 -1.64 23.16 -18.33
C LEU A 119 -0.38 23.59 -19.09
N VAL A 120 0.32 22.64 -19.72
CA VAL A 120 1.49 22.92 -20.58
C VAL A 120 1.09 23.88 -21.68
N LYS A 121 0.01 23.58 -22.39
CA LYS A 121 -0.52 24.45 -23.45
C LYS A 121 -0.86 25.86 -22.95
N ALA A 122 -1.48 25.97 -21.80
CA ALA A 122 -1.84 27.25 -21.19
C ALA A 122 -0.61 28.08 -20.76
N ALA A 123 0.43 27.41 -20.27
CA ALA A 123 1.63 28.06 -19.74
C ALA A 123 2.65 28.44 -20.86
N THR A 124 2.85 27.56 -21.84
CA THR A 124 3.93 27.69 -22.83
C THR A 124 3.43 27.83 -24.28
N GLY A 125 2.15 27.55 -24.54
CA GLY A 125 1.59 27.45 -25.90
C GLY A 125 1.90 26.13 -26.62
N GLU A 126 2.71 25.26 -26.02
CA GLU A 126 3.08 23.97 -26.59
C GLU A 126 1.90 22.98 -26.57
N VAL A 127 1.75 22.26 -27.70
CA VAL A 127 0.74 21.20 -27.83
C VAL A 127 1.46 19.85 -27.76
N VAL A 128 1.25 19.12 -26.68
CA VAL A 128 1.84 17.82 -26.44
C VAL A 128 0.75 16.85 -25.98
N ASP A 129 0.85 15.58 -26.35
CA ASP A 129 -0.02 14.53 -25.80
C ASP A 129 0.53 14.00 -24.46
N ALA A 130 -0.31 13.26 -23.73
CA ALA A 130 0.03 12.79 -22.40
C ALA A 130 1.17 11.74 -22.39
N GLU A 131 1.21 10.88 -23.41
CA GLU A 131 2.23 9.83 -23.52
C GLU A 131 3.61 10.44 -23.81
N THR A 132 3.67 11.39 -24.73
CA THR A 132 4.91 12.11 -25.06
C THR A 132 5.39 13.01 -23.90
N LEU A 133 4.44 13.54 -23.09
CA LEU A 133 4.78 14.40 -21.95
C LEU A 133 5.32 13.61 -20.77
N GLY A 134 4.72 12.47 -20.47
CA GLY A 134 5.07 11.72 -19.25
C GLY A 134 4.50 10.30 -19.22
N GLY A 135 4.50 9.62 -20.36
CA GLY A 135 4.10 8.21 -20.46
C GLY A 135 5.22 7.22 -20.15
N ALA A 136 4.92 5.95 -20.36
CA ALA A 136 5.80 4.85 -19.98
C ALA A 136 7.15 4.90 -20.71
N ASP A 137 7.16 5.15 -22.04
CA ASP A 137 8.39 5.21 -22.83
C ASP A 137 9.32 6.34 -22.35
N VAL A 138 8.74 7.50 -22.03
CA VAL A 138 9.51 8.65 -21.54
C VAL A 138 10.14 8.34 -20.19
N HIS A 139 9.36 7.79 -19.26
CA HIS A 139 9.83 7.61 -17.89
C HIS A 139 10.75 6.40 -17.69
N THR A 140 10.66 5.38 -18.53
CA THR A 140 11.55 4.22 -18.44
C THR A 140 12.81 4.35 -19.29
N ALA A 141 12.74 5.01 -20.46
CA ALA A 141 13.86 5.04 -21.40
C ALA A 141 14.63 6.38 -21.41
N VAL A 142 14.00 7.50 -21.00
CA VAL A 142 14.60 8.84 -21.13
C VAL A 142 14.85 9.48 -19.76
N SER A 143 13.83 9.62 -18.93
CA SER A 143 13.94 10.34 -17.65
C SER A 143 14.44 9.47 -16.49
N GLY A 144 14.20 8.15 -16.55
CA GLY A 144 14.53 7.23 -15.46
C GLY A 144 13.66 7.42 -14.19
N VAL A 145 12.50 8.05 -14.30
CA VAL A 145 11.56 8.21 -13.17
C VAL A 145 10.84 6.90 -12.85
N ALA A 146 10.63 6.05 -13.86
CA ALA A 146 10.08 4.71 -13.67
C ALA A 146 11.12 3.63 -13.99
N ASP A 147 11.17 2.58 -13.16
CA ASP A 147 12.16 1.51 -13.24
C ASP A 147 11.70 0.38 -14.16
N HIS A 148 10.39 0.14 -14.22
CA HIS A 148 9.82 -0.99 -14.94
C HIS A 148 8.71 -0.58 -15.90
N TYR A 149 8.82 -1.07 -17.11
CA TYR A 149 7.82 -0.91 -18.16
C TYR A 149 6.87 -2.10 -18.17
N ALA A 150 5.57 -1.88 -18.09
CA ALA A 150 4.56 -2.92 -18.12
C ALA A 150 3.63 -2.75 -19.33
N GLU A 151 3.37 -3.85 -20.03
CA GLU A 151 2.51 -3.87 -21.22
C GLU A 151 1.02 -3.66 -20.91
N ASN A 152 0.59 -4.02 -19.71
CA ASN A 152 -0.78 -3.91 -19.22
C ASN A 152 -0.84 -4.12 -17.70
N ASP A 153 -2.02 -3.95 -17.12
CA ASP A 153 -2.25 -4.08 -15.67
C ASP A 153 -1.84 -5.45 -15.12
N ALA A 154 -2.13 -6.53 -15.83
CA ALA A 154 -1.78 -7.89 -15.40
C ALA A 154 -0.26 -8.07 -15.33
N HIS A 155 0.46 -7.56 -16.32
CA HIS A 155 1.93 -7.55 -16.33
C HIS A 155 2.51 -6.69 -15.22
N ALA A 156 1.96 -5.49 -14.99
CA ALA A 156 2.38 -4.59 -13.91
C ALA A 156 2.22 -5.25 -12.52
N LEU A 157 1.08 -5.89 -12.28
CA LEU A 157 0.85 -6.63 -11.04
C LEU A 157 1.75 -7.86 -10.88
N GLN A 158 2.14 -8.50 -12.00
CA GLN A 158 3.10 -9.59 -11.96
C GLN A 158 4.50 -9.09 -11.59
N ILE A 159 4.96 -7.99 -12.19
CA ILE A 159 6.23 -7.34 -11.83
C ILE A 159 6.24 -6.97 -10.34
N ALA A 160 5.17 -6.35 -9.84
CA ALA A 160 5.07 -6.00 -8.42
C ALA A 160 5.17 -7.23 -7.49
N ARG A 161 4.54 -8.35 -7.87
CA ARG A 161 4.67 -9.62 -7.12
C ARG A 161 6.10 -10.16 -7.15
N ASP A 162 6.77 -10.04 -8.28
CA ASP A 162 8.15 -10.52 -8.43
C ASP A 162 9.12 -9.67 -7.61
N ILE A 163 8.96 -8.34 -7.61
CA ILE A 163 9.70 -7.43 -6.72
C ILE A 163 9.52 -7.87 -5.26
N VAL A 164 8.28 -8.01 -4.80
CA VAL A 164 7.99 -8.42 -3.40
C VAL A 164 8.61 -9.79 -3.08
N ARG A 165 8.62 -10.73 -4.01
CA ARG A 165 9.24 -12.05 -3.84
C ARG A 165 10.76 -11.93 -3.69
N HIS A 166 11.40 -11.07 -4.48
CA HIS A 166 12.85 -10.85 -4.46
C HIS A 166 13.35 -10.05 -3.25
N LEU A 167 12.47 -9.35 -2.53
CA LEU A 167 12.83 -8.68 -1.27
C LEU A 167 13.37 -9.65 -0.23
N ASN A 168 13.08 -10.95 -0.33
CA ASN A 168 13.50 -12.00 0.60
C ASN A 168 13.25 -11.67 2.07
N ARG A 169 12.25 -10.84 2.34
CA ARG A 169 11.94 -10.39 3.71
C ARG A 169 11.29 -11.52 4.49
N ARG A 170 11.90 -11.84 5.62
CA ARG A 170 11.29 -12.68 6.64
C ARG A 170 10.99 -11.82 7.85
N LYS A 171 9.73 -11.80 8.27
CA LYS A 171 9.34 -11.14 9.51
C LYS A 171 9.95 -11.92 10.67
N THR A 172 10.90 -11.32 11.36
CA THR A 172 11.41 -11.84 12.63
C THR A 172 10.48 -11.36 13.73
N LEU A 173 9.78 -12.29 14.35
CA LEU A 173 9.00 -11.97 15.54
C LEU A 173 9.98 -11.76 16.71
N PRO A 174 9.81 -10.70 17.53
CA PRO A 174 10.66 -10.45 18.70
C PRO A 174 10.33 -11.36 19.87
N VAL A 175 9.79 -12.54 19.57
CA VAL A 175 9.39 -13.56 20.56
C VAL A 175 10.02 -14.89 20.18
N ALA A 176 10.45 -15.64 21.18
CA ALA A 176 10.92 -17.00 20.95
C ALA A 176 9.72 -17.87 20.56
N VAL A 177 9.76 -18.36 19.32
CA VAL A 177 8.73 -19.28 18.82
C VAL A 177 9.22 -20.69 19.07
N GLN A 178 8.46 -21.46 19.84
CA GLN A 178 8.69 -22.89 20.00
C GLN A 178 7.97 -23.67 18.89
N PRO A 179 8.47 -24.87 18.53
CA PRO A 179 7.74 -25.73 17.62
C PRO A 179 6.32 -25.98 18.14
N PRO A 180 5.31 -25.98 17.25
CA PRO A 180 3.94 -26.27 17.67
C PRO A 180 3.89 -27.68 18.28
N SER A 181 3.13 -27.83 19.35
CA SER A 181 2.82 -29.14 19.94
C SER A 181 1.36 -29.46 19.69
N GLU A 182 1.06 -30.76 19.60
CA GLU A 182 -0.32 -31.21 19.42
C GLU A 182 -1.21 -30.73 20.58
N PRO A 183 -2.46 -30.35 20.30
CA PRO A 183 -3.43 -30.00 21.33
C PRO A 183 -3.61 -31.15 22.35
N ARG A 184 -3.90 -30.78 23.57
CA ARG A 184 -4.15 -31.79 24.62
C ARG A 184 -5.42 -32.63 24.36
N TYR A 185 -6.40 -31.98 23.73
CA TYR A 185 -7.69 -32.60 23.37
C TYR A 185 -7.99 -32.33 21.89
N PRO A 186 -8.70 -33.24 21.20
CA PRO A 186 -9.16 -33.02 19.85
C PRO A 186 -10.09 -31.81 19.76
N ALA A 187 -10.00 -31.04 18.66
CA ALA A 187 -10.78 -29.81 18.48
C ALA A 187 -12.31 -30.07 18.51
N GLU A 188 -12.74 -31.27 18.12
CA GLU A 188 -14.14 -31.70 18.11
C GLU A 188 -14.76 -31.72 19.47
N GLU A 189 -13.96 -31.98 20.53
CA GLU A 189 -14.44 -32.00 21.93
C GLU A 189 -14.88 -30.62 22.42
N LEU A 190 -14.43 -29.52 21.78
CA LEU A 190 -14.91 -28.16 22.08
C LEU A 190 -16.43 -28.02 21.97
N TYR A 191 -17.07 -28.80 21.09
CA TYR A 191 -18.52 -28.82 20.97
C TYR A 191 -19.24 -29.34 22.23
N GLY A 192 -18.54 -30.09 23.07
CA GLY A 192 -19.06 -30.55 24.35
C GLY A 192 -18.82 -29.56 25.49
N VAL A 193 -17.78 -28.71 25.39
CA VAL A 193 -17.39 -27.74 26.42
C VAL A 193 -18.20 -26.44 26.30
N ILE A 194 -18.39 -25.95 25.09
CA ILE A 194 -19.10 -24.69 24.86
C ILE A 194 -20.59 -24.95 24.74
N PRO A 195 -21.41 -24.46 25.70
CA PRO A 195 -22.85 -24.72 25.68
C PRO A 195 -23.52 -23.96 24.52
N ARG A 196 -24.52 -24.60 23.88
CA ARG A 196 -25.34 -23.93 22.84
C ARG A 196 -26.19 -22.77 23.38
N ASP A 197 -26.59 -22.87 24.68
CA ASP A 197 -27.30 -21.78 25.34
C ASP A 197 -26.29 -20.78 25.90
N THR A 198 -26.22 -19.60 25.29
CA THR A 198 -25.32 -18.50 25.65
C THR A 198 -25.54 -17.96 27.08
N ARG A 199 -26.65 -18.32 27.75
CA ARG A 199 -26.92 -17.96 29.13
C ARG A 199 -26.26 -18.91 30.14
N ARG A 200 -25.76 -20.04 29.68
CA ARG A 200 -25.02 -20.98 30.53
C ARG A 200 -23.55 -20.59 30.60
N PRO A 201 -23.00 -20.32 31.76
CA PRO A 201 -21.57 -20.09 31.91
C PRO A 201 -20.80 -21.41 31.68
N PHE A 202 -19.57 -21.26 31.18
CA PHE A 202 -18.60 -22.34 31.06
C PHE A 202 -17.23 -21.83 31.53
N ASP A 203 -16.35 -22.74 31.93
CA ASP A 203 -15.01 -22.39 32.37
C ASP A 203 -14.11 -22.18 31.11
N ILE A 204 -13.66 -20.96 30.91
CA ILE A 204 -12.78 -20.66 29.78
C ILE A 204 -11.44 -21.43 29.83
N ARG A 205 -11.00 -21.86 31.02
CA ARG A 205 -9.79 -22.67 31.17
C ARG A 205 -9.94 -24.04 30.53
N GLU A 206 -11.14 -24.60 30.46
CA GLU A 206 -11.38 -25.82 29.69
C GLU A 206 -11.14 -25.62 28.20
N VAL A 207 -11.57 -24.47 27.62
CA VAL A 207 -11.30 -24.12 26.23
C VAL A 207 -9.81 -23.88 25.99
N ILE A 208 -9.11 -23.19 26.91
CA ILE A 208 -7.68 -22.92 26.83
C ILE A 208 -6.84 -24.20 26.89
N ALA A 209 -7.32 -25.24 27.53
CA ALA A 209 -6.63 -26.53 27.63
C ALA A 209 -6.58 -27.30 26.28
N PHE A 210 -7.37 -26.93 25.27
CA PHE A 210 -7.34 -27.57 23.96
C PHE A 210 -6.08 -27.20 23.18
N PRO A 211 -5.66 -25.91 23.00
CA PRO A 211 -4.36 -25.60 22.47
C PRO A 211 -3.30 -25.70 23.57
N LYS A 212 -2.22 -26.43 23.37
CA LYS A 212 -1.04 -26.25 24.22
C LYS A 212 -0.51 -24.84 23.98
N THR A 213 -0.52 -24.02 25.04
CA THR A 213 0.11 -22.71 24.98
C THR A 213 1.60 -22.85 24.81
N SER A 214 2.20 -22.02 23.95
CA SER A 214 3.64 -22.00 23.64
C SER A 214 4.53 -21.70 24.86
N THR A 215 3.97 -21.48 26.02
CA THR A 215 4.69 -21.09 27.25
C THR A 215 5.03 -22.25 28.18
N GLY A 216 4.57 -23.48 27.87
CA GLY A 216 4.92 -24.67 28.69
C GLY A 216 4.44 -24.62 30.13
N ARG A 217 3.59 -23.68 30.49
CA ARG A 217 2.93 -23.66 31.80
C ARG A 217 1.56 -24.32 31.66
N ASP A 218 1.38 -25.43 32.32
CA ASP A 218 0.05 -25.96 32.56
C ASP A 218 -0.72 -24.92 33.39
N LEU A 219 -1.84 -24.44 32.84
CA LEU A 219 -2.80 -23.60 33.55
C LEU A 219 -3.66 -24.47 34.42
#